data_136c856b3c49bc3df99c48e0047d63ed
#
_entry.id   136c856b3c49bc3df99c48e0047d63ed
#
_cell.length_a   1.000
_cell.length_b   1.000
_cell.length_c   1.000
_cell.angle_alpha   90.00
_cell.angle_beta   90.00
_cell.angle_gamma   90.00
#
_symmetry.space_group_name_H-M   'P 1'
#
loop_
_entity.id
_entity.type
_entity.pdbx_description
1 polymer ?
#
loop_
_entity_poly.entity_id
_entity_poly.type
_entity_poly.pdbx_seq_one_letter_code
_entity_poly.pdbx_strand_id
1 'polypeptide(L)'
;VESISLAFKNAMIRPLEPMYPVVFFDALRVKIREDAVVRNKAIYLALGILPDGTRDIPGPWIQGTEGAKFWMKVFNHLKTRGVADILIAVTDGLKGMAEALGAVFLATTLQTCIVHLIRNVCRIASTSNRCWPTSLRPVAMRWVTTRAWCRP
;
A
#
# COMPACT_ATOMS: atom_id res chain seq x y z
N VAL A 1 13.31 19.90 5.19
CA VAL A 1 13.36 19.03 4.00
C VAL A 1 14.45 17.98 4.15
N GLU A 2 15.63 18.33 4.68
CA GLU A 2 16.76 17.41 4.86
C GLU A 2 16.50 16.28 5.86
N SER A 3 15.83 16.56 6.97
CA SER A 3 15.48 15.54 8.00
C SER A 3 14.56 14.44 7.47
N ILE A 4 13.61 14.77 6.61
CA ILE A 4 12.72 13.80 5.96
C ILE A 4 13.53 12.92 4.98
N SER A 5 14.43 13.52 4.21
CA SER A 5 15.31 12.79 3.27
C SER A 5 16.22 11.80 4.01
N LEU A 6 16.74 12.17 5.18
CA LEU A 6 17.58 11.31 6.00
C LEU A 6 16.78 10.14 6.61
N ALA A 7 15.58 10.41 7.12
CA ALA A 7 14.69 9.38 7.65
C ALA A 7 14.30 8.35 6.57
N PHE A 8 14.03 8.81 5.34
CA PHE A 8 13.77 7.94 4.18
C PHE A 8 14.99 7.07 3.85
N LYS A 9 16.19 7.65 3.81
CA LYS A 9 17.43 6.90 3.56
C LYS A 9 17.67 5.85 4.63
N ASN A 10 17.51 6.21 5.90
CA ASN A 10 17.72 5.27 7.01
C ASN A 10 16.70 4.11 6.97
N ALA A 11 15.44 4.39 6.65
CA ALA A 11 14.42 3.35 6.46
C ALA A 11 14.75 2.39 5.31
N MET A 12 15.48 2.83 4.30
CA MET A 12 15.86 2.02 3.14
C MET A 12 17.10 1.15 3.35
N ILE A 13 17.93 1.42 4.36
CA ILE A 13 19.24 0.77 4.54
C ILE A 13 19.20 -0.25 5.69
N ARG A 14 18.36 -0.04 6.69
CA ARG A 14 18.35 -0.92 7.87
C ARG A 14 18.03 -2.37 7.52
N PRO A 15 18.63 -3.36 8.22
CA PRO A 15 18.23 -4.75 8.09
C PRO A 15 16.76 -4.91 8.50
N LEU A 16 16.08 -5.86 7.89
CA LEU A 16 14.68 -6.20 8.14
C LEU A 16 14.58 -7.56 8.83
N GLU A 17 13.44 -7.79 9.46
CA GLU A 17 13.14 -9.09 10.04
C GLU A 17 12.97 -10.15 8.95
N PRO A 18 13.36 -11.41 9.21
CA PRO A 18 13.30 -12.46 8.20
C PRO A 18 11.87 -12.86 7.81
N MET A 19 10.88 -12.62 8.68
CA MET A 19 9.51 -13.05 8.43
C MET A 19 8.50 -11.96 8.80
N TYR A 20 7.60 -11.68 7.86
CA TYR A 20 6.46 -10.78 8.05
C TYR A 20 5.15 -11.55 7.84
N PRO A 21 4.34 -11.77 8.90
CA PRO A 21 3.01 -12.36 8.76
C PRO A 21 2.11 -11.58 7.79
N VAL A 22 2.14 -10.25 7.86
CA VAL A 22 1.34 -9.40 6.98
C VAL A 22 2.14 -8.19 6.56
N VAL A 23 2.11 -7.86 5.26
CA VAL A 23 2.64 -6.60 4.73
C VAL A 23 1.56 -5.91 3.89
N PHE A 24 1.26 -4.67 4.24
CA PHE A 24 0.38 -3.80 3.47
C PHE A 24 1.21 -2.97 2.51
N PHE A 25 0.82 -2.96 1.25
CA PHE A 25 1.40 -2.09 0.22
C PHE A 25 0.36 -1.06 -0.22
N ASP A 26 0.72 0.20 -0.14
CA ASP A 26 -0.14 1.33 -0.52
C ASP A 26 0.62 2.32 -1.39
N ALA A 27 -0.09 3.07 -2.21
CA ALA A 27 0.47 4.09 -3.09
C ALA A 27 -0.13 5.46 -2.81
N LEU A 28 0.70 6.39 -2.38
CA LEU A 28 0.33 7.79 -2.14
C LEU A 28 0.75 8.65 -3.32
N ARG A 29 -0.19 9.34 -3.94
CA ARG A 29 0.10 10.31 -4.99
C ARG A 29 0.42 11.67 -4.38
N VAL A 30 1.62 12.18 -4.64
CA VAL A 30 2.12 13.44 -4.11
C VAL A 30 2.60 14.34 -5.23
N LYS A 31 2.48 15.65 -5.02
CA LYS A 31 3.07 16.65 -5.89
C LYS A 31 4.45 17.02 -5.36
N ILE A 32 5.50 16.67 -6.08
CA ILE A 32 6.88 16.99 -5.72
C ILE A 32 7.38 18.07 -6.66
N ARG A 33 7.98 19.11 -6.09
CA ARG A 33 8.64 20.17 -6.87
C ARG A 33 10.11 19.77 -7.07
N GLU A 34 10.48 19.55 -8.31
CA GLU A 34 11.87 19.31 -8.75
C GLU A 34 12.20 20.31 -9.85
N ASP A 35 13.34 21.01 -9.73
CA ASP A 35 13.82 21.98 -10.72
C ASP A 35 12.76 23.01 -11.14
N ALA A 36 12.07 23.61 -10.14
CA ALA A 36 10.97 24.55 -10.32
C ALA A 36 9.71 24.00 -11.04
N VAL A 37 9.69 22.72 -11.41
CA VAL A 37 8.54 22.04 -12.03
C VAL A 37 7.84 21.15 -11.00
N VAL A 38 6.50 21.24 -10.93
CA VAL A 38 5.68 20.37 -10.07
C VAL A 38 5.34 19.11 -10.84
N ARG A 39 5.80 17.96 -10.35
CA ARG A 39 5.51 16.65 -10.92
C ARG A 39 4.67 15.81 -9.97
N ASN A 40 3.68 15.10 -10.51
CA ASN A 40 2.96 14.09 -9.73
C ASN A 40 3.81 12.82 -9.68
N LYS A 41 4.20 12.41 -8.46
CA LYS A 41 4.90 11.14 -8.23
C LYS A 41 4.09 10.25 -7.30
N ALA A 42 4.25 8.94 -7.44
CA ALA A 42 3.73 7.98 -6.50
C ALA A 42 4.82 7.61 -5.49
N ILE A 43 4.47 7.67 -4.21
CA ILE A 43 5.26 7.11 -3.12
C ILE A 43 4.58 5.80 -2.74
N TYR A 44 5.29 4.70 -2.92
CA TYR A 44 4.85 3.38 -2.50
C TYR A 44 5.37 3.10 -1.11
N LEU A 45 4.49 2.72 -0.21
CA LEU A 45 4.81 2.46 1.19
C LEU A 45 4.51 1.00 1.50
N ALA A 46 5.44 0.33 2.20
CA ALA A 46 5.18 -0.95 2.82
C ALA A 46 5.05 -0.76 4.34
N LEU A 47 3.99 -1.32 4.91
CA LEU A 47 3.77 -1.43 6.35
C LEU A 47 3.71 -2.90 6.72
N GLY A 48 4.71 -3.39 7.43
CA GLY A 48 4.80 -4.76 7.92
C GLY A 48 4.22 -4.89 9.33
N ILE A 49 3.63 -6.05 9.61
CA ILE A 49 3.27 -6.49 10.95
C ILE A 49 4.20 -7.63 11.30
N LEU A 50 4.88 -7.53 12.43
CA LEU A 50 5.78 -8.56 12.95
C LEU A 50 5.01 -9.64 13.72
N PRO A 51 5.62 -10.80 14.02
CA PRO A 51 4.96 -11.89 14.75
C PRO A 51 4.48 -11.49 16.16
N ASP A 52 5.12 -10.51 16.78
CA ASP A 52 4.75 -9.96 18.08
C ASP A 52 3.61 -8.92 18.01
N GLY A 53 3.11 -8.62 16.79
CA GLY A 53 2.09 -7.62 16.52
C GLY A 53 2.62 -6.19 16.39
N THR A 54 3.92 -5.96 16.52
CA THR A 54 4.50 -4.63 16.32
C THR A 54 4.48 -4.23 14.85
N ARG A 55 4.41 -2.92 14.59
CA ARG A 55 4.38 -2.35 13.24
C ARG A 55 5.79 -1.98 12.83
N ASP A 56 6.13 -2.33 11.62
CA ASP A 56 7.38 -1.99 10.99
C ASP A 56 7.14 -1.32 9.63
N ILE A 57 8.04 -0.43 9.23
CA ILE A 57 7.99 0.20 7.90
C ILE A 57 9.21 -0.27 7.12
N PRO A 58 9.08 -1.34 6.31
CA PRO A 58 10.16 -1.85 5.48
C PRO A 58 10.75 -0.82 4.52
N GLY A 59 9.96 0.12 4.07
CA GLY A 59 10.48 1.28 3.35
C GLY A 59 9.45 1.96 2.46
N PRO A 60 9.74 3.22 2.08
CA PRO A 60 9.09 3.95 1.02
C PRO A 60 9.89 3.84 -0.28
N TRP A 61 9.22 3.78 -1.42
CA TRP A 61 9.83 3.85 -2.75
C TRP A 61 9.14 4.94 -3.58
N ILE A 62 9.92 5.73 -4.28
CA ILE A 62 9.38 6.80 -5.14
C ILE A 62 9.59 6.39 -6.59
N GLN A 63 8.51 6.32 -7.37
CA GLN A 63 8.59 5.98 -8.78
C GLN A 63 7.54 6.76 -9.59
N GLY A 64 7.89 7.08 -10.84
CA GLY A 64 6.98 7.75 -11.77
C GLY A 64 6.01 6.80 -12.46
N THR A 65 6.41 5.54 -12.65
CA THR A 65 5.62 4.52 -13.36
C THR A 65 5.51 3.25 -12.53
N GLU A 66 4.28 2.76 -12.40
CA GLU A 66 3.96 1.50 -11.75
C GLU A 66 4.02 0.34 -12.74
N GLY A 67 4.50 -0.83 -12.32
CA GLY A 67 4.53 -2.03 -13.14
C GLY A 67 5.35 -3.17 -12.52
N ALA A 68 5.29 -4.35 -13.13
CA ALA A 68 5.94 -5.56 -12.61
C ALA A 68 7.45 -5.38 -12.38
N LYS A 69 8.15 -4.67 -13.29
CA LYS A 69 9.59 -4.39 -13.15
C LYS A 69 9.92 -3.55 -11.91
N PHE A 70 9.05 -2.61 -11.56
CA PHE A 70 9.21 -1.82 -10.35
C PHE A 70 9.03 -2.70 -9.10
N TRP A 71 7.96 -3.50 -9.05
CA TRP A 71 7.69 -4.39 -7.93
C TRP A 71 8.75 -5.47 -7.76
N MET A 72 9.30 -5.99 -8.86
CA MET A 72 10.47 -6.88 -8.81
C MET A 72 11.66 -6.25 -8.10
N LYS A 73 11.96 -4.96 -8.37
CA LYS A 73 13.02 -4.23 -7.65
C LYS A 73 12.71 -4.08 -6.17
N VAL A 74 11.46 -3.75 -5.83
CA VAL A 74 11.02 -3.59 -4.44
C VAL A 74 11.18 -4.90 -3.68
N PHE A 75 10.68 -6.02 -4.21
CA PHE A 75 10.74 -7.32 -3.55
C PHE A 75 12.17 -7.86 -3.45
N ASN A 76 12.99 -7.71 -4.48
CA ASN A 76 14.41 -8.06 -4.42
C ASN A 76 15.15 -7.19 -3.38
N HIS A 77 14.81 -5.92 -3.27
CA HIS A 77 15.37 -5.04 -2.25
C HIS A 77 14.98 -5.50 -0.84
N LEU A 78 13.73 -5.93 -0.61
CA LEU A 78 13.31 -6.52 0.66
C LEU A 78 14.11 -7.79 0.98
N LYS A 79 14.29 -8.70 0.01
CA LYS A 79 15.12 -9.90 0.16
C LYS A 79 16.56 -9.59 0.51
N THR A 80 17.19 -8.65 -0.19
CA THR A 80 18.56 -8.22 0.07
C THR A 80 18.73 -7.67 1.49
N ARG A 81 17.68 -7.11 2.07
CA ARG A 81 17.67 -6.57 3.44
C ARG A 81 17.32 -7.61 4.51
N GLY A 82 17.14 -8.87 4.14
CA GLY A 82 16.96 -9.98 5.08
C GLY A 82 15.55 -10.59 5.11
N VAL A 83 14.56 -10.06 4.38
CA VAL A 83 13.22 -10.66 4.35
C VAL A 83 13.28 -12.00 3.61
N ALA A 84 13.07 -13.08 4.33
CA ALA A 84 12.97 -14.43 3.77
C ALA A 84 11.55 -14.72 3.28
N ASP A 85 10.54 -14.41 4.12
CA ASP A 85 9.15 -14.75 3.86
C ASP A 85 8.18 -13.62 4.22
N ILE A 86 7.11 -13.53 3.39
CA ILE A 86 5.91 -12.73 3.66
C ILE A 86 4.72 -13.70 3.51
N LEU A 87 3.91 -13.88 4.56
CA LEU A 87 2.79 -14.82 4.47
C LEU A 87 1.60 -14.20 3.71
N ILE A 88 1.24 -12.97 4.03
CA ILE A 88 0.12 -12.26 3.40
C ILE A 88 0.58 -10.88 2.94
N ALA A 89 0.44 -10.61 1.66
CA ALA A 89 0.61 -9.28 1.08
C ALA A 89 -0.77 -8.66 0.81
N VAL A 90 -1.02 -7.47 1.34
CA VAL A 90 -2.29 -6.75 1.17
C VAL A 90 -2.08 -5.53 0.28
N THR A 91 -2.89 -5.38 -0.76
CA THR A 91 -2.79 -4.27 -1.73
C THR A 91 -4.16 -3.77 -2.16
N ASP A 92 -4.23 -2.57 -2.72
CA ASP A 92 -5.43 -2.00 -3.34
C ASP A 92 -5.55 -2.29 -4.85
N GLY A 93 -4.81 -3.27 -5.37
CA GLY A 93 -4.80 -3.65 -6.78
C GLY A 93 -3.70 -2.97 -7.60
N LEU A 94 -2.53 -2.79 -6.98
CA LEU A 94 -1.34 -2.21 -7.62
C LEU A 94 -0.90 -3.04 -8.83
N LYS A 95 -0.71 -2.37 -9.97
CA LYS A 95 -0.44 -3.01 -11.26
C LYS A 95 0.90 -3.74 -11.28
N GLY A 96 0.89 -4.99 -11.75
CA GLY A 96 2.10 -5.81 -11.91
C GLY A 96 2.68 -6.33 -10.59
N MET A 97 2.00 -6.08 -9.46
CA MET A 97 2.45 -6.54 -8.15
C MET A 97 2.27 -8.06 -7.99
N ALA A 98 1.16 -8.61 -8.47
CA ALA A 98 0.87 -10.03 -8.37
C ALA A 98 1.93 -10.88 -9.08
N GLU A 99 2.30 -10.50 -10.29
CA GLU A 99 3.31 -11.18 -11.10
C GLU A 99 4.69 -11.12 -10.43
N ALA A 100 5.07 -9.94 -9.93
CA ALA A 100 6.35 -9.76 -9.27
C ALA A 100 6.43 -10.50 -7.92
N LEU A 101 5.32 -10.50 -7.16
CA LEU A 101 5.23 -11.20 -5.88
C LEU A 101 5.38 -12.72 -6.10
N GLY A 102 4.62 -13.29 -7.05
CA GLY A 102 4.70 -14.70 -7.41
C GLY A 102 6.07 -15.15 -7.94
N ALA A 103 6.87 -14.23 -8.46
CA ALA A 103 8.23 -14.53 -8.93
C ALA A 103 9.27 -14.52 -7.78
N VAL A 104 9.07 -13.70 -6.74
CA VAL A 104 10.07 -13.48 -5.67
C VAL A 104 9.69 -14.19 -4.38
N PHE A 105 8.41 -14.16 -4.00
CA PHE A 105 7.86 -14.75 -2.78
C PHE A 105 6.76 -15.74 -3.14
N LEU A 106 7.15 -16.95 -3.54
CA LEU A 106 6.28 -17.98 -4.12
C LEU A 106 5.14 -18.44 -3.19
N ALA A 107 5.37 -18.40 -1.88
CA ALA A 107 4.41 -18.88 -0.87
C ALA A 107 3.48 -17.77 -0.37
N THR A 108 3.66 -16.52 -0.81
CA THR A 108 2.87 -15.39 -0.31
C THR A 108 1.46 -15.39 -0.86
N THR A 109 0.48 -15.25 0.02
CA THR A 109 -0.92 -15.03 -0.36
C THR A 109 -1.18 -13.55 -0.61
N LEU A 110 -1.64 -13.20 -1.82
CA LEU A 110 -2.03 -11.84 -2.16
C LEU A 110 -3.50 -11.61 -1.78
N GLN A 111 -3.77 -10.57 -1.00
CA GLN A 111 -5.11 -10.16 -0.57
C GLN A 111 -5.42 -8.74 -1.01
N THR A 112 -6.68 -8.50 -1.36
CA THR A 112 -7.17 -7.14 -1.63
C THR A 112 -7.46 -6.42 -0.32
N CYS A 113 -7.01 -5.16 -0.20
CA CYS A 113 -7.29 -4.34 0.97
C CYS A 113 -8.79 -4.07 1.11
N ILE A 114 -9.40 -4.59 2.18
CA ILE A 114 -10.83 -4.46 2.42
C ILE A 114 -11.27 -2.99 2.60
N VAL A 115 -10.41 -2.14 3.16
CA VAL A 115 -10.69 -0.71 3.33
C VAL A 115 -10.83 -0.01 1.98
N HIS A 116 -9.91 -0.30 1.05
CA HIS A 116 -9.97 0.24 -0.31
C HIS A 116 -11.15 -0.34 -1.10
N LEU A 117 -11.43 -1.64 -0.93
CA LEU A 117 -12.60 -2.28 -1.53
C LEU A 117 -13.90 -1.58 -1.10
N ILE A 118 -14.12 -1.42 0.21
CA ILE A 118 -15.31 -0.73 0.76
C ILE A 118 -15.38 0.72 0.25
N ARG A 119 -14.27 1.46 0.28
CA ARG A 119 -14.20 2.84 -0.21
C ARG A 119 -14.57 2.93 -1.69
N ASN A 120 -14.08 2.02 -2.52
CA ASN A 120 -14.39 1.99 -3.94
C ASN A 120 -15.86 1.65 -4.20
N VAL A 121 -16.43 0.68 -3.47
CA VAL A 121 -17.85 0.35 -3.54
C VAL A 121 -18.71 1.54 -3.12
N CYS A 122 -18.39 2.21 -2.01
CA CYS A 122 -19.11 3.41 -1.57
C CYS A 122 -19.04 4.55 -2.59
N ARG A 123 -17.89 4.75 -3.24
CA ARG A 123 -17.73 5.76 -4.29
C ARG A 123 -18.58 5.46 -5.52
N ILE A 124 -18.60 4.21 -5.98
CA ILE A 124 -19.46 3.79 -7.10
C ILE A 124 -20.93 3.93 -6.74
N ALA A 125 -21.33 3.55 -5.51
CA ALA A 125 -22.70 3.66 -5.03
C ALA A 125 -23.16 5.14 -4.90
N SER A 126 -22.27 6.07 -4.53
CA SER A 126 -22.59 7.49 -4.45
C SER A 126 -22.78 8.16 -5.82
N THR A 127 -22.09 7.65 -6.85
CA THR A 127 -22.23 8.14 -8.24
C THR A 127 -23.44 7.52 -8.97
N SER A 128 -23.92 6.37 -8.51
CA SER A 128 -25.06 5.66 -9.06
C SER A 128 -26.22 5.66 -8.07
N ASN A 129 -27.14 6.61 -8.24
CA ASN A 129 -28.38 6.68 -7.43
C ASN A 129 -29.30 5.46 -7.56
N ARG A 130 -28.87 4.40 -8.24
CA ARG A 130 -29.71 3.25 -8.64
C ARG A 130 -29.35 1.88 -8.05
N CYS A 131 -28.30 1.74 -7.25
CA CYS A 131 -27.77 0.39 -6.94
C CYS A 131 -27.86 -0.10 -5.48
N TRP A 132 -28.49 0.65 -4.57
CA TRP A 132 -28.69 0.11 -3.22
C TRP A 132 -30.15 -0.16 -2.92
N PRO A 133 -30.53 -1.40 -2.56
CA PRO A 133 -31.85 -1.66 -2.00
C PRO A 133 -32.08 -0.76 -0.79
N THR A 134 -33.24 -0.17 -0.68
CA THR A 134 -33.61 0.78 0.38
C THR A 134 -33.38 0.22 1.79
N SER A 135 -33.43 -1.12 1.92
CA SER A 135 -33.17 -1.87 3.17
C SER A 135 -31.73 -1.82 3.67
N LEU A 136 -30.74 -1.60 2.80
CA LEU A 136 -29.33 -1.59 3.18
C LEU A 136 -28.73 -0.17 3.32
N ARG A 137 -29.50 0.87 2.94
CA ARG A 137 -29.07 2.29 3.08
C ARG A 137 -28.69 2.69 4.51
N PRO A 138 -29.41 2.29 5.57
CA PRO A 138 -29.05 2.70 6.93
C PRO A 138 -27.72 2.11 7.40
N VAL A 139 -27.42 0.89 6.98
CA VAL A 139 -26.17 0.20 7.38
C VAL A 139 -24.97 0.80 6.67
N ALA A 140 -25.07 1.04 5.36
CA ALA A 140 -23.99 1.67 4.57
C ALA A 140 -23.72 3.12 5.01
N MET A 141 -24.76 3.91 5.31
CA MET A 141 -24.60 5.28 5.81
C MET A 141 -23.96 5.34 7.21
N ARG A 142 -24.23 4.38 8.07
CA ARG A 142 -23.66 4.33 9.40
C ARG A 142 -22.14 4.10 9.38
N TRP A 143 -21.62 3.38 8.39
CA TRP A 143 -20.17 3.18 8.19
C TRP A 143 -19.48 4.37 7.52
N VAL A 144 -20.19 5.11 6.67
CA VAL A 144 -19.66 6.30 5.97
C VAL A 144 -19.68 7.53 6.87
N THR A 145 -20.61 7.64 7.82
CA THR A 145 -20.77 8.83 8.70
C THR A 145 -19.96 8.77 9.98
N THR A 146 -19.32 7.66 10.33
CA THR A 146 -18.28 7.67 11.37
C THR A 146 -17.08 8.44 10.83
N ARG A 147 -17.04 9.73 11.17
CA ARG A 147 -16.11 10.79 10.69
C ARG A 147 -14.60 10.48 10.83
N ALA A 148 -14.22 9.31 11.28
CA ALA A 148 -12.81 8.94 11.49
C ALA A 148 -12.06 8.54 10.20
N TRP A 149 -12.75 8.23 9.07
CA TRP A 149 -12.14 7.63 7.89
C TRP A 149 -12.33 8.40 6.58
N CYS A 150 -13.11 9.48 6.60
CA CYS A 150 -13.40 10.31 5.43
C CYS A 150 -12.89 11.75 5.61
N ARG A 151 -11.62 11.94 5.96
CA ARG A 151 -10.97 13.24 5.75
C ARG A 151 -10.14 13.16 4.46
N PRO A 152 -10.25 14.20 3.60
CA PRO A 152 -9.50 14.29 2.36
C PRO A 152 -8.00 14.42 2.60
#